data_0a74540c685b04599acf0f1d471382d5
#
_entry.id   0a74540c685b04599acf0f1d471382d5
#
_cell.length_a   1.000
_cell.length_b   1.000
_cell.length_c   1.000
_cell.angle_alpha   90.00
_cell.angle_beta   90.00
_cell.angle_gamma   90.00
#
_symmetry.space_group_name_H-M   'P 1'
#
loop_
_entity.id
_entity.type
_entity.pdbx_description
1 polymer ?
#
loop_
_entity_poly.entity_id
_entity_poly.type
_entity_poly.pdbx_seq_one_letter_code
_entity_poly.pdbx_strand_id
1 'polypeptide(L)' 'MKVGDLVMWKYHGKLDPKKTGIIVSDYPLSRSKDGSILKNVYWFDYQWVRPIEQQFLEVINEGR' A
#
# COMPACT_ATOMS: atom_id res chain seq x y z
N MET A 1 -9.02 3.89 1.75
CA MET A 1 -7.63 3.95 1.22
C MET A 1 -7.68 4.38 -0.21
N LYS A 2 -6.98 5.44 -0.55
CA LYS A 2 -7.11 6.07 -1.88
C LYS A 2 -5.77 6.61 -2.34
N VAL A 3 -5.70 6.97 -3.61
CA VAL A 3 -4.49 7.57 -4.20
C VAL A 3 -4.12 8.83 -3.42
N GLY A 4 -2.84 8.94 -3.08
CA GLY A 4 -2.31 10.03 -2.29
C GLY A 4 -2.18 9.73 -0.81
N ASP A 5 -2.78 8.65 -0.33
CA ASP A 5 -2.66 8.29 1.08
C ASP A 5 -1.27 7.76 1.37
N LEU A 6 -0.71 8.21 2.50
CA LEU A 6 0.52 7.63 3.01
C LEU A 6 0.19 6.35 3.77
N VAL A 7 0.94 5.31 3.47
CA VAL A 7 0.70 3.99 4.04
C VAL A 7 1.99 3.40 4.57
N MET A 8 1.83 2.45 5.47
CA MET A 8 2.94 1.72 6.05
C MET A 8 2.62 0.24 5.96
N TRP A 9 3.63 -0.58 5.70
CA TRP A 9 3.43 -2.02 5.64
C TRP A 9 3.05 -2.52 7.03
N LYS A 10 2.02 -3.35 7.04
CA LYS A 10 1.55 -4.02 8.26
C LYS A 10 1.81 -5.51 8.11
N TYR A 11 2.62 -6.05 8.98
CA TYR A 11 3.00 -7.46 8.94
C TYR A 11 2.71 -8.08 10.30
N HIS A 12 1.87 -9.11 10.31
CA HIS A 12 1.43 -9.78 11.52
C HIS A 12 0.91 -8.79 12.59
N GLY A 13 0.14 -7.81 12.14
CA GLY A 13 -0.41 -6.80 13.04
C GLY A 13 0.55 -5.72 13.50
N LYS A 14 1.79 -5.77 13.01
CA LYS A 14 2.81 -4.79 13.37
C LYS A 14 3.15 -3.92 12.18
N LEU A 15 3.30 -2.63 12.43
CA LEU A 15 3.73 -1.69 11.39
C LEU A 15 5.25 -1.70 11.29
N ASP A 16 5.72 -1.61 10.05
CA ASP A 16 7.15 -1.50 9.77
C ASP A 16 7.45 -0.07 9.34
N PRO A 17 8.07 0.74 10.22
CA PRO A 17 8.33 2.15 9.90
C PRO A 17 9.31 2.33 8.74
N LYS A 18 10.08 1.30 8.40
CA LYS A 18 10.98 1.37 7.25
C LYS A 18 10.26 1.13 5.93
N LYS A 19 9.04 0.63 5.98
CA LYS A 19 8.27 0.30 4.78
C LYS A 19 7.12 1.29 4.64
N THR A 20 7.44 2.52 4.34
CA THR A 20 6.49 3.60 4.16
C THR A 20 6.42 3.97 2.70
N GLY A 21 5.23 4.25 2.21
CA GLY A 21 5.02 4.62 0.84
C GLY A 21 3.76 5.44 0.65
N ILE A 22 3.49 5.74 -0.62
CA ILE A 22 2.29 6.49 -0.98
C ILE A 22 1.56 5.72 -2.08
N ILE A 23 0.23 5.65 -1.97
CA ILE A 23 -0.58 5.00 -2.99
C ILE A 23 -0.59 5.89 -4.23
N VAL A 24 -0.12 5.35 -5.35
CA VAL A 24 -0.04 6.11 -6.60
C VAL A 24 -1.17 5.76 -7.56
N SER A 25 -1.72 4.57 -7.45
CA SER A 25 -2.88 4.19 -8.26
C SER A 25 -3.50 2.92 -7.69
N ASP A 26 -4.77 2.68 -8.06
CA ASP A 26 -5.38 1.39 -7.84
C ASP A 26 -4.86 0.41 -8.89
N TYR A 27 -4.89 -0.87 -8.55
CA TYR A 27 -4.53 -1.92 -9.49
C TYR A 27 -5.84 -2.49 -10.05
N PRO A 28 -6.37 -1.89 -11.11
CA PRO A 28 -7.77 -2.08 -11.47
C PRO A 28 -8.13 -3.45 -12.01
N LEU A 29 -7.17 -4.16 -12.56
CA LEU A 29 -7.44 -5.43 -13.24
C LEU A 29 -7.01 -6.63 -12.44
N SER A 30 -6.42 -6.42 -11.27
CA SER A 30 -5.88 -7.53 -10.51
C SER A 30 -6.49 -7.63 -9.14
N ARG A 31 -6.86 -8.83 -8.81
CA ARG A 31 -7.18 -9.20 -7.45
C ARG A 31 -6.33 -10.40 -7.13
N SER A 32 -5.94 -10.54 -5.90
CA SER A 32 -5.27 -11.76 -5.50
C SER A 32 -6.26 -12.92 -5.60
N LYS A 33 -5.74 -14.14 -5.51
CA LYS A 33 -6.57 -15.33 -5.67
C LYS A 33 -7.70 -15.42 -4.63
N ASP A 34 -7.54 -14.76 -3.51
CA ASP A 34 -8.53 -14.73 -2.45
C ASP A 34 -9.49 -13.55 -2.57
N GLY A 35 -9.39 -12.77 -3.64
CA GLY A 35 -10.27 -11.62 -3.87
C GLY A 35 -9.79 -10.32 -3.25
N SER A 36 -8.61 -10.29 -2.67
CA SER A 36 -8.07 -9.07 -2.08
C SER A 36 -7.82 -8.01 -3.14
N ILE A 37 -7.98 -6.75 -2.74
CA ILE A 37 -7.75 -5.61 -3.63
C ILE A 37 -6.27 -5.24 -3.54
N LEU A 38 -5.65 -5.05 -4.71
CA LEU A 38 -4.26 -4.62 -4.79
C LEU A 38 -4.20 -3.12 -5.00
N LYS A 39 -3.20 -2.49 -4.41
CA LYS A 39 -2.89 -1.08 -4.59
C LYS A 39 -1.46 -0.93 -5.05
N ASN A 40 -1.22 -0.04 -5.99
CA ASN A 40 0.14 0.31 -6.39
C ASN A 40 0.67 1.36 -5.43
N VAL A 41 1.77 1.02 -4.78
CA VAL A 41 2.38 1.89 -3.77
C VAL A 41 3.80 2.21 -4.19
N TYR A 42 4.12 3.50 -4.19
CA TYR A 42 5.50 3.93 -4.35
C TYR A 42 6.16 3.86 -2.97
N TRP A 43 7.13 2.95 -2.84
CA TRP A 43 7.81 2.71 -1.58
C TRP A 43 9.05 3.60 -1.49
N PHE A 44 9.10 4.45 -0.49
CA PHE A 44 10.21 5.40 -0.34
C PHE A 44 11.53 4.70 -0.12
N ASP A 45 11.49 3.56 0.55
CA ASP A 45 12.67 2.78 0.87
C ASP A 45 13.33 2.22 -0.40
N TYR A 46 12.51 1.69 -1.30
CA TYR A 46 13.00 1.10 -2.55
C TYR A 46 13.06 2.09 -3.70
N GLN A 47 12.39 3.22 -3.56
CA GLN A 47 12.24 4.20 -4.63
C GLN A 47 11.62 3.59 -5.89
N TRP A 48 10.64 2.73 -5.69
CA TRP A 48 9.95 2.14 -6.82
C TRP A 48 8.53 1.73 -6.46
N VAL A 49 7.68 1.55 -7.48
CA VAL A 49 6.27 1.20 -7.29
C VAL A 49 6.13 -0.31 -7.28
N ARG A 50 5.41 -0.81 -6.27
CA ARG A 50 5.08 -2.23 -6.19
C ARG A 50 3.62 -2.38 -5.81
N PRO A 51 2.91 -3.35 -6.43
CA PRO A 51 1.57 -3.67 -5.98
C PRO A 51 1.63 -4.45 -4.68
N ILE A 52 0.67 -4.14 -3.79
CA ILE A 52 0.58 -4.82 -2.51
C ILE A 52 -0.89 -4.96 -2.15
N GLU A 53 -1.26 -6.05 -1.49
CA GLU A 53 -2.63 -6.25 -1.06
C GLU A 53 -2.99 -5.22 0.01
N GLN A 54 -4.17 -4.65 -0.13
CA GLN A 54 -4.64 -3.60 0.77
C GLN A 54 -4.62 -4.03 2.23
N GLN A 55 -4.85 -5.30 2.50
CA GLN A 55 -4.89 -5.80 3.87
C GLN A 55 -3.54 -5.70 4.58
N PHE A 56 -2.44 -5.57 3.83
CA PHE A 56 -1.10 -5.43 4.40
C PHE A 56 -0.67 -3.98 4.52
N LEU A 57 -1.60 -3.03 4.33
CA LEU A 57 -1.31 -1.61 4.40
C LEU A 57 -2.11 -0.96 5.51
N GLU A 58 -1.50 0.02 6.16
CA GLU A 58 -2.15 0.86 7.15
C GLU A 58 -2.00 2.31 6.72
N VAL A 59 -3.13 3.03 6.63
CA VAL A 59 -3.07 4.45 6.30
C VAL A 59 -2.56 5.21 7.52
N ILE A 60 -1.47 5.94 7.34
CA ILE A 60 -0.86 6.72 8.41
C ILE A 60 -1.11 8.21 8.23
N ASN A 61 -1.48 8.63 7.03
CA ASN A 61 -1.85 10.01 6.76
C ASN A 61 -2.65 10.05 5.47
N GLU A 62 -3.85 10.61 5.53
CA GLU A 62 -4.67 10.74 4.34
C GLU A 62 -4.15 11.90 3.49
N GLY A 63 -3.93 11.64 2.21
CA GLY A 63 -3.55 12.66 1.25
C GLY A 63 -4.72 13.60 0.97
N ARG A 64 -4.40 14.87 0.73
CA ARG A 64 -5.41 15.87 0.48
C ARG A 64 -5.07 16.73 -0.69
#